data_38f1fd6485c906cec3385dc490821b71
#
_entry.id   38f1fd6485c906cec3385dc490821b71
#
_cell.length_a   1.000
_cell.length_b   1.000
_cell.length_c   1.000
_cell.angle_alpha   90.00
_cell.angle_beta   90.00
_cell.angle_gamma   90.00
#
_symmetry.space_group_name_H-M   'P 1'
#
loop_
_entity.id
_entity.type
_entity.pdbx_description
1 polymer ?
#
loop_
_entity_poly.entity_id
_entity_poly.type
_entity_poly.pdbx_seq_one_letter_code
_entity_poly.pdbx_strand_id
1 'polypeptide(L)'
;DTLVAGRHFPLETSPHAIGWKSVAVNLSDIAAMGAKPHSILLAISLPQVDHEWLEGFSQGIYDCCNQFGVALIGGDTTQGPHLTITVTAMGWIETGKAVLRSGAKVGDYVCVSGQIGDAAYGLQHLGHSLQQRLDYPTPRCKLGEELKGLASSMIDVSDGLAQDLGHILKASKVGARLILEKLPVDPVLQQLEEQQRWQYALAGGDDYELCFTITPQNYEKLLQKQLDVKITMIGQIVEQTKLTFEHLGSDYPLQIHGYQHFA
;
A
#
# COMPACT_ATOMS: atom_id res chain seq x y z
N ASP A 1 9.65 -5.39 -6.64
CA ASP A 1 8.43 -6.04 -7.17
C ASP A 1 8.50 -6.28 -8.67
N THR A 2 7.64 -7.20 -9.13
CA THR A 2 7.47 -7.50 -10.56
C THR A 2 6.02 -7.26 -10.97
N LEU A 3 5.81 -6.42 -11.96
CA LEU A 3 4.52 -6.14 -12.57
C LEU A 3 4.42 -6.84 -13.93
N VAL A 4 3.31 -7.54 -14.17
CA VAL A 4 3.00 -8.24 -15.42
C VAL A 4 1.73 -7.66 -16.02
N ALA A 5 1.76 -7.31 -17.30
CA ALA A 5 0.62 -6.76 -18.03
C ALA A 5 -0.59 -7.72 -17.99
N GLY A 6 -1.78 -7.18 -17.80
CA GLY A 6 -3.02 -7.94 -17.66
C GLY A 6 -3.18 -8.66 -16.32
N ARG A 7 -2.17 -8.60 -15.43
CA ARG A 7 -2.25 -9.19 -14.07
C ARG A 7 -2.21 -8.10 -13.00
N HIS A 8 -1.25 -7.18 -13.06
CA HIS A 8 -1.02 -6.13 -12.06
C HIS A 8 -1.48 -4.75 -12.53
N PHE A 9 -1.83 -4.63 -13.78
CA PHE A 9 -2.47 -3.47 -14.39
C PHE A 9 -3.25 -3.87 -15.64
N PRO A 10 -4.37 -3.19 -15.98
CA PRO A 10 -5.12 -3.41 -17.22
C PRO A 10 -4.24 -3.18 -18.45
N LEU A 11 -4.54 -3.88 -19.55
CA LEU A 11 -3.79 -3.74 -20.80
C LEU A 11 -3.91 -2.33 -21.41
N GLU A 12 -5.01 -1.64 -21.12
CA GLU A 12 -5.34 -0.30 -21.57
C GLU A 12 -4.69 0.82 -20.75
N THR A 13 -3.99 0.46 -19.66
CA THR A 13 -3.31 1.44 -18.79
C THR A 13 -2.26 2.19 -19.61
N SER A 14 -2.23 3.52 -19.47
CA SER A 14 -1.29 4.36 -20.20
C SER A 14 0.16 4.03 -19.87
N PRO A 15 1.09 4.13 -20.83
CA PRO A 15 2.51 3.86 -20.58
C PRO A 15 3.08 4.69 -19.42
N HIS A 16 2.68 5.95 -19.31
CA HIS A 16 3.09 6.84 -18.23
C HIS A 16 2.64 6.32 -16.84
N ALA A 17 1.38 5.90 -16.72
CA ALA A 17 0.85 5.33 -15.47
C ALA A 17 1.57 4.03 -15.10
N ILE A 18 1.86 3.17 -16.09
CA ILE A 18 2.64 1.94 -15.87
C ILE A 18 4.04 2.27 -15.34
N GLY A 19 4.71 3.27 -15.94
CA GLY A 19 6.03 3.73 -15.49
C GLY A 19 5.99 4.27 -14.06
N TRP A 20 5.02 5.13 -13.75
CA TRP A 20 4.81 5.65 -12.41
C TRP A 20 4.56 4.54 -11.38
N LYS A 21 3.57 3.67 -11.64
CA LYS A 21 3.19 2.58 -10.73
C LYS A 21 4.35 1.64 -10.49
N SER A 22 5.16 1.31 -11.52
CA SER A 22 6.33 0.43 -11.39
C SER A 22 7.33 0.92 -10.34
N VAL A 23 7.51 2.22 -10.20
CA VAL A 23 8.36 2.82 -9.18
C VAL A 23 7.63 2.93 -7.85
N ALA A 24 6.42 3.49 -7.86
CA ALA A 24 5.67 3.85 -6.67
C ALA A 24 5.41 2.65 -5.74
N VAL A 25 5.05 1.48 -6.28
CA VAL A 25 4.78 0.26 -5.48
C VAL A 25 6.02 -0.19 -4.71
N ASN A 26 7.20 -0.09 -5.31
CA ASN A 26 8.46 -0.43 -4.67
C ASN A 26 8.90 0.59 -3.62
N LEU A 27 8.58 1.87 -3.83
CA LEU A 27 8.82 2.91 -2.82
C LEU A 27 7.88 2.76 -1.62
N SER A 28 6.71 2.14 -1.81
CA SER A 28 5.79 1.79 -0.74
C SER A 28 6.41 0.79 0.24
N ASP A 29 7.11 -0.24 -0.25
CA ASP A 29 7.88 -1.17 0.60
C ASP A 29 8.96 -0.46 1.42
N ILE A 30 9.68 0.47 0.79
CA ILE A 30 10.70 1.27 1.48
C ILE A 30 10.05 2.14 2.57
N ALA A 31 8.89 2.75 2.28
CA ALA A 31 8.11 3.51 3.24
C ALA A 31 7.63 2.63 4.41
N ALA A 32 7.15 1.42 4.13
CA ALA A 32 6.70 0.46 5.14
C ALA A 32 7.80 0.03 6.13
N MET A 33 9.07 0.17 5.74
CA MET A 33 10.21 -0.05 6.62
C MET A 33 10.65 1.20 7.41
N GLY A 34 10.05 2.37 7.16
CA GLY A 34 10.48 3.64 7.73
C GLY A 34 11.80 4.15 7.15
N ALA A 35 12.19 3.64 5.99
CA ALA A 35 13.44 3.98 5.31
C ALA A 35 13.26 5.15 4.34
N LYS A 36 14.34 5.88 4.09
CA LYS A 36 14.40 6.91 3.06
C LYS A 36 14.75 6.26 1.72
N PRO A 37 13.93 6.35 0.67
CA PRO A 37 14.26 5.83 -0.64
C PRO A 37 15.49 6.55 -1.23
N HIS A 38 16.25 5.84 -2.07
CA HIS A 38 17.51 6.37 -2.62
C HIS A 38 17.63 6.09 -4.12
N SER A 39 17.52 4.84 -4.54
CA SER A 39 17.75 4.47 -5.94
C SER A 39 16.98 3.22 -6.32
N ILE A 40 16.80 3.05 -7.64
CA ILE A 40 16.15 1.88 -8.23
C ILE A 40 17.01 1.29 -9.36
N LEU A 41 16.84 -0.02 -9.59
CA LEU A 41 17.23 -0.74 -10.79
C LEU A 41 15.97 -1.22 -11.51
N LEU A 42 15.95 -1.12 -12.84
CA LEU A 42 14.82 -1.51 -13.68
C LEU A 42 15.23 -2.66 -14.59
N ALA A 43 14.58 -3.82 -14.50
CA ALA A 43 14.63 -4.86 -15.51
C ALA A 43 13.28 -4.92 -16.24
N ILE A 44 13.29 -4.80 -17.57
CA ILE A 44 12.08 -4.84 -18.39
C ILE A 44 12.19 -5.87 -19.50
N SER A 45 11.15 -6.68 -19.65
CA SER A 45 10.97 -7.60 -20.77
C SER A 45 9.81 -7.10 -21.64
N LEU A 46 10.05 -6.94 -22.93
CA LEU A 46 9.13 -6.37 -23.90
C LEU A 46 8.86 -7.36 -25.04
N PRO A 47 7.60 -7.53 -25.51
CA PRO A 47 7.32 -8.36 -26.67
C PRO A 47 7.83 -7.73 -27.99
N GLN A 48 7.81 -6.41 -28.07
CA GLN A 48 8.29 -5.61 -29.20
C GLN A 48 8.74 -4.22 -28.74
N VAL A 49 9.53 -3.54 -29.58
CA VAL A 49 9.92 -2.17 -29.35
C VAL A 49 8.88 -1.24 -29.96
N ASP A 50 8.32 -0.37 -29.13
CA ASP A 50 7.45 0.73 -29.50
C ASP A 50 8.01 2.02 -28.87
N HIS A 51 8.47 2.94 -29.72
CA HIS A 51 9.15 4.14 -29.26
C HIS A 51 8.24 5.11 -28.52
N GLU A 52 6.99 5.29 -28.96
CA GLU A 52 6.01 6.16 -28.31
C GLU A 52 5.63 5.60 -26.93
N TRP A 53 5.41 4.29 -26.86
CA TRP A 53 5.15 3.60 -25.60
C TRP A 53 6.33 3.75 -24.62
N LEU A 54 7.57 3.54 -25.09
CA LEU A 54 8.77 3.65 -24.27
C LEU A 54 9.02 5.07 -23.77
N GLU A 55 8.73 6.08 -24.58
CA GLU A 55 8.83 7.49 -24.18
C GLU A 55 7.86 7.78 -23.03
N GLY A 56 6.57 7.44 -23.18
CA GLY A 56 5.58 7.61 -22.13
C GLY A 56 5.91 6.84 -20.86
N PHE A 57 6.34 5.59 -20.97
CA PHE A 57 6.76 4.75 -19.84
C PHE A 57 7.95 5.35 -19.10
N SER A 58 8.99 5.76 -19.83
CA SER A 58 10.18 6.38 -19.24
C SER A 58 9.84 7.69 -18.55
N GLN A 59 8.96 8.51 -19.13
CA GLN A 59 8.50 9.74 -18.49
C GLN A 59 7.81 9.46 -17.16
N GLY A 60 6.92 8.45 -17.11
CA GLY A 60 6.26 8.05 -15.85
C GLY A 60 7.24 7.61 -14.77
N ILE A 61 8.29 6.85 -15.14
CA ILE A 61 9.38 6.50 -14.21
C ILE A 61 10.08 7.76 -13.70
N TYR A 62 10.50 8.65 -14.60
CA TYR A 62 11.24 9.85 -14.20
C TYR A 62 10.42 10.79 -13.35
N ASP A 63 9.12 10.96 -13.64
CA ASP A 63 8.24 11.82 -12.84
C ASP A 63 8.08 11.27 -11.42
N CYS A 64 7.87 9.97 -11.26
CA CYS A 64 7.84 9.34 -9.95
C CYS A 64 9.19 9.46 -9.22
N CYS A 65 10.28 9.12 -9.89
CA CYS A 65 11.62 9.23 -9.34
C CYS A 65 11.95 10.65 -8.87
N ASN A 66 11.63 11.65 -9.69
CA ASN A 66 11.85 13.07 -9.36
C ASN A 66 11.01 13.52 -8.16
N GLN A 67 9.74 13.11 -8.10
CA GLN A 67 8.86 13.47 -6.99
C GLN A 67 9.36 12.96 -5.65
N PHE A 68 9.94 11.75 -5.62
CA PHE A 68 10.42 11.12 -4.39
C PHE A 68 11.92 11.22 -4.18
N GLY A 69 12.65 11.94 -5.05
CA GLY A 69 14.10 12.14 -4.94
C GLY A 69 14.91 10.85 -5.09
N VAL A 70 14.48 9.96 -5.99
CA VAL A 70 15.07 8.65 -6.25
C VAL A 70 15.78 8.65 -7.60
N ALA A 71 16.90 7.95 -7.72
CA ALA A 71 17.66 7.82 -8.96
C ALA A 71 17.48 6.44 -9.60
N LEU A 72 17.14 6.40 -10.90
CA LEU A 72 17.30 5.19 -11.71
C LEU A 72 18.80 5.04 -12.05
N ILE A 73 19.46 4.02 -11.49
CA ILE A 73 20.92 3.87 -11.57
C ILE A 73 21.38 2.77 -12.53
N GLY A 74 20.44 2.03 -13.14
CA GLY A 74 20.75 0.98 -14.09
C GLY A 74 19.63 -0.03 -14.24
N GLY A 75 19.93 -1.12 -14.91
CA GLY A 75 18.96 -2.19 -15.14
C GLY A 75 19.28 -2.99 -16.39
N ASP A 76 18.27 -3.68 -16.91
CA ASP A 76 18.36 -4.51 -18.10
C ASP A 76 17.10 -4.41 -18.96
N THR A 77 17.25 -4.55 -20.27
CA THR A 77 16.13 -4.58 -21.22
C THR A 77 16.28 -5.80 -22.12
N THR A 78 15.27 -6.63 -22.15
CA THR A 78 15.27 -7.86 -22.95
C THR A 78 13.99 -8.06 -23.72
N GLN A 79 14.02 -8.95 -24.71
CA GLN A 79 12.82 -9.37 -25.41
C GLN A 79 12.17 -10.57 -24.69
N GLY A 80 10.85 -10.55 -24.52
CA GLY A 80 10.07 -11.65 -23.97
C GLY A 80 8.63 -11.65 -24.45
N PRO A 81 7.88 -12.73 -24.21
CA PRO A 81 6.53 -12.86 -24.76
C PRO A 81 5.49 -11.92 -24.13
N HIS A 82 5.76 -11.40 -22.96
CA HIS A 82 4.86 -10.54 -22.20
C HIS A 82 5.61 -9.32 -21.64
N LEU A 83 4.93 -8.18 -21.59
CA LEU A 83 5.44 -7.02 -20.86
C LEU A 83 5.54 -7.38 -19.37
N THR A 84 6.78 -7.40 -18.90
CA THR A 84 7.11 -7.68 -17.50
C THR A 84 8.12 -6.65 -17.01
N ILE A 85 7.83 -6.01 -15.88
CA ILE A 85 8.60 -4.92 -15.33
C ILE A 85 9.01 -5.31 -13.91
N THR A 86 10.30 -5.40 -13.64
CA THR A 86 10.84 -5.67 -12.31
C THR A 86 11.65 -4.48 -11.84
N VAL A 87 11.29 -3.92 -10.70
CA VAL A 87 12.03 -2.85 -10.05
C VAL A 87 12.63 -3.36 -8.75
N THR A 88 13.91 -3.09 -8.54
CA THR A 88 14.58 -3.28 -7.25
C THR A 88 14.81 -1.91 -6.64
N ALA A 89 14.12 -1.58 -5.55
CA ALA A 89 14.28 -0.34 -4.83
C ALA A 89 15.28 -0.49 -3.67
N MET A 90 16.08 0.53 -3.46
CA MET A 90 17.04 0.63 -2.36
C MET A 90 16.79 1.90 -1.57
N GLY A 91 16.93 1.80 -0.25
CA GLY A 91 16.78 2.93 0.67
C GLY A 91 17.78 2.88 1.80
N TRP A 92 17.85 3.97 2.53
CA TRP A 92 18.72 4.12 3.70
C TRP A 92 17.91 4.14 4.97
N ILE A 93 18.37 3.38 5.97
CA ILE A 93 17.86 3.44 7.33
C ILE A 93 19.00 3.19 8.30
N GLU A 94 18.95 3.82 9.47
CA GLU A 94 19.91 3.56 10.55
C GLU A 94 19.82 2.11 11.01
N THR A 95 20.96 1.50 11.27
CA THR A 95 21.03 0.10 11.73
C THR A 95 20.15 -0.11 12.98
N GLY A 96 19.27 -1.10 12.93
CA GLY A 96 18.36 -1.42 14.00
C GLY A 96 17.14 -0.51 14.15
N LYS A 97 16.92 0.42 13.22
CA LYS A 97 15.78 1.36 13.23
C LYS A 97 14.67 1.02 12.23
N ALA A 98 14.86 -0.03 11.43
CA ALA A 98 13.81 -0.48 10.51
C ALA A 98 12.54 -0.87 11.30
N VAL A 99 11.39 -0.39 10.86
CA VAL A 99 10.11 -0.83 11.38
C VAL A 99 9.82 -2.19 10.75
N LEU A 100 9.46 -3.15 11.58
CA LEU A 100 9.22 -4.53 11.15
C LEU A 100 7.72 -4.83 11.13
N ARG A 101 7.34 -5.90 10.44
CA ARG A 101 5.99 -6.47 10.55
C ARG A 101 5.74 -7.08 11.94
N SER A 102 6.79 -7.46 12.66
CA SER A 102 6.72 -7.92 14.07
C SER A 102 6.92 -6.76 15.03
N GLY A 103 6.28 -6.83 16.20
CA GLY A 103 6.47 -5.84 17.27
C GLY A 103 5.18 -5.22 17.79
N ALA A 104 4.03 -5.55 17.17
CA ALA A 104 2.71 -5.17 17.69
C ALA A 104 2.48 -5.79 19.07
N LYS A 105 1.90 -5.01 19.99
CA LYS A 105 1.62 -5.41 21.37
C LYS A 105 0.15 -5.19 21.71
N VAL A 106 -0.39 -6.05 22.58
CA VAL A 106 -1.75 -5.88 23.10
C VAL A 106 -1.90 -4.47 23.68
N GLY A 107 -2.97 -3.78 23.26
CA GLY A 107 -3.23 -2.40 23.63
C GLY A 107 -2.74 -1.36 22.62
N ASP A 108 -1.88 -1.72 21.66
CA ASP A 108 -1.52 -0.82 20.55
C ASP A 108 -2.76 -0.50 19.70
N TYR A 109 -2.84 0.72 19.21
CA TYR A 109 -3.82 1.09 18.19
C TYR A 109 -3.40 0.55 16.82
N VAL A 110 -4.38 0.14 16.01
CA VAL A 110 -4.21 -0.14 14.59
C VAL A 110 -4.61 1.12 13.83
N CYS A 111 -3.70 1.62 13.01
CA CYS A 111 -3.90 2.83 12.24
C CYS A 111 -3.65 2.58 10.74
N VAL A 112 -4.30 3.36 9.90
CA VAL A 112 -4.06 3.39 8.47
C VAL A 112 -3.96 4.84 7.99
N SER A 113 -3.10 5.08 7.00
CA SER A 113 -2.99 6.38 6.33
C SER A 113 -4.00 6.51 5.20
N GLY A 114 -4.34 7.73 4.82
CA GLY A 114 -5.14 8.07 3.64
C GLY A 114 -6.54 7.43 3.60
N GLN A 115 -6.90 6.92 2.44
CA GLN A 115 -8.15 6.20 2.15
C GLN A 115 -7.82 4.84 1.54
N ILE A 116 -8.69 3.86 1.76
CA ILE A 116 -8.52 2.47 1.33
C ILE A 116 -9.72 1.99 0.52
N GLY A 117 -9.46 1.06 -0.41
CA GLY A 117 -10.45 0.49 -1.32
C GLY A 117 -10.65 1.30 -2.61
N ASP A 118 -10.03 2.46 -2.73
CA ASP A 118 -10.20 3.36 -3.87
C ASP A 118 -9.64 2.75 -5.16
N ALA A 119 -8.46 2.14 -5.09
CA ALA A 119 -7.80 1.51 -6.24
C ALA A 119 -8.60 0.31 -6.76
N ALA A 120 -9.10 -0.54 -5.86
CA ALA A 120 -9.93 -1.69 -6.22
C ALA A 120 -11.27 -1.26 -6.83
N TYR A 121 -11.88 -0.17 -6.33
CA TYR A 121 -13.06 0.40 -6.95
C TYR A 121 -12.75 0.93 -8.34
N GLY A 122 -11.65 1.68 -8.49
CA GLY A 122 -11.17 2.20 -9.78
C GLY A 122 -10.92 1.11 -10.82
N LEU A 123 -10.37 -0.04 -10.39
CA LEU A 123 -10.15 -1.20 -11.26
C LEU A 123 -11.46 -1.79 -11.79
N GLN A 124 -12.51 -1.83 -10.98
CA GLN A 124 -13.82 -2.35 -11.40
C GLN A 124 -14.66 -1.32 -12.18
N HIS A 125 -14.29 -0.03 -12.10
CA HIS A 125 -15.02 1.07 -12.72
C HIS A 125 -14.07 1.96 -13.53
N LEU A 126 -13.46 1.36 -14.57
CA LEU A 126 -12.53 2.08 -15.46
C LEU A 126 -13.19 3.35 -16.04
N GLY A 127 -12.42 4.43 -16.05
CA GLY A 127 -12.92 5.78 -16.42
C GLY A 127 -13.49 6.58 -15.24
N HIS A 128 -13.67 5.99 -14.07
CA HIS A 128 -14.05 6.71 -12.86
C HIS A 128 -12.84 7.47 -12.27
N SER A 129 -13.05 8.58 -11.57
CA SER A 129 -11.98 9.40 -10.98
C SER A 129 -11.07 8.62 -10.01
N LEU A 130 -11.59 7.61 -9.31
CA LEU A 130 -10.81 6.75 -8.41
C LEU A 130 -9.84 5.81 -9.14
N GLN A 131 -9.97 5.63 -10.47
CA GLN A 131 -8.95 4.93 -11.25
C GLN A 131 -7.57 5.59 -11.13
N GLN A 132 -7.52 6.89 -10.87
CA GLN A 132 -6.27 7.60 -10.63
C GLN A 132 -5.49 7.02 -9.43
N ARG A 133 -6.18 6.47 -8.42
CA ARG A 133 -5.53 5.82 -7.27
C ARG A 133 -4.85 4.52 -7.66
N LEU A 134 -5.45 3.77 -8.59
CA LEU A 134 -4.88 2.55 -9.17
C LEU A 134 -3.66 2.85 -10.06
N ASP A 135 -3.81 3.86 -10.94
CA ASP A 135 -2.83 4.18 -11.97
C ASP A 135 -1.63 4.97 -11.42
N TYR A 136 -1.86 5.83 -10.43
CA TYR A 136 -0.87 6.71 -9.83
C TYR A 136 -0.85 6.59 -8.30
N PRO A 137 -0.51 5.42 -7.74
CA PRO A 137 -0.40 5.26 -6.30
C PRO A 137 0.65 6.22 -5.73
N THR A 138 0.41 6.68 -4.51
CA THR A 138 1.29 7.65 -3.82
C THR A 138 1.95 6.97 -2.63
N PRO A 139 3.19 6.50 -2.75
CA PRO A 139 3.90 5.86 -1.63
C PRO A 139 4.12 6.85 -0.49
N ARG A 140 3.89 6.40 0.73
CA ARG A 140 3.90 7.24 1.94
C ARG A 140 5.30 7.38 2.56
N CYS A 141 6.32 7.67 1.72
CA CYS A 141 7.72 7.71 2.13
C CYS A 141 7.97 8.64 3.31
N LYS A 142 7.46 9.89 3.25
CA LYS A 142 7.62 10.86 4.32
C LYS A 142 6.94 10.39 5.62
N LEU A 143 5.72 9.85 5.53
CA LEU A 143 5.04 9.30 6.70
C LEU A 143 5.82 8.12 7.29
N GLY A 144 6.34 7.22 6.45
CA GLY A 144 7.16 6.10 6.89
C GLY A 144 8.37 6.56 7.73
N GLU A 145 9.09 7.58 7.25
CA GLU A 145 10.21 8.17 8.00
C GLU A 145 9.76 8.79 9.34
N GLU A 146 8.59 9.45 9.38
CA GLU A 146 8.02 10.03 10.60
C GLU A 146 7.55 8.99 11.62
N LEU A 147 7.17 7.81 11.16
CA LEU A 147 6.74 6.68 12.00
C LEU A 147 7.91 5.89 12.59
N LYS A 148 9.11 6.07 12.06
CA LYS A 148 10.34 5.45 12.58
C LYS A 148 10.55 5.79 14.06
N GLY A 149 10.59 4.76 14.91
CA GLY A 149 10.71 4.90 16.36
C GLY A 149 9.41 5.26 17.09
N LEU A 150 8.30 5.46 16.38
CA LEU A 150 6.95 5.64 16.95
C LEU A 150 6.09 4.39 16.77
N ALA A 151 6.05 3.86 15.55
CA ALA A 151 5.29 2.65 15.23
C ALA A 151 5.92 1.42 15.87
N SER A 152 5.08 0.50 16.38
CA SER A 152 5.49 -0.81 16.93
C SER A 152 5.69 -1.83 15.81
N SER A 153 4.87 -1.76 14.75
CA SER A 153 4.98 -2.56 13.52
C SER A 153 4.35 -1.80 12.35
N MET A 154 4.73 -2.16 11.12
CA MET A 154 4.22 -1.49 9.93
C MET A 154 4.29 -2.40 8.70
N ILE A 155 3.37 -2.19 7.78
CA ILE A 155 3.28 -2.79 6.44
C ILE A 155 2.56 -1.79 5.53
N ASP A 156 2.80 -1.84 4.23
CA ASP A 156 1.93 -1.16 3.27
C ASP A 156 0.72 -2.02 2.89
N VAL A 157 -0.30 -1.40 2.31
CA VAL A 157 -1.56 -2.06 1.91
C VAL A 157 -1.53 -2.30 0.41
N SER A 158 -1.08 -3.50 0.02
CA SER A 158 -0.93 -3.93 -1.38
C SER A 158 -1.94 -5.01 -1.77
N ASP A 159 -2.19 -6.00 -0.89
CA ASP A 159 -3.10 -7.13 -1.13
C ASP A 159 -4.48 -6.94 -0.48
N GLY A 160 -4.64 -5.86 0.26
CA GLY A 160 -5.83 -5.48 1.01
C GLY A 160 -5.60 -5.45 2.52
N LEU A 161 -6.20 -4.47 3.17
CA LEU A 161 -5.93 -4.15 4.58
C LEU A 161 -6.04 -5.36 5.51
N ALA A 162 -7.03 -6.22 5.32
CA ALA A 162 -7.23 -7.39 6.19
C ALA A 162 -6.12 -8.43 6.03
N GLN A 163 -5.64 -8.66 4.79
CA GLN A 163 -4.56 -9.59 4.50
C GLN A 163 -3.22 -9.03 5.02
N ASP A 164 -2.92 -7.78 4.73
CA ASP A 164 -1.66 -7.14 5.11
C ASP A 164 -1.54 -6.96 6.63
N LEU A 165 -2.62 -6.52 7.30
CA LEU A 165 -2.68 -6.54 8.76
C LEU A 165 -2.49 -7.96 9.30
N GLY A 166 -3.04 -8.97 8.65
CA GLY A 166 -2.85 -10.38 9.00
C GLY A 166 -1.37 -10.79 9.07
N HIS A 167 -0.51 -10.24 8.21
CA HIS A 167 0.94 -10.45 8.27
C HIS A 167 1.56 -9.88 9.55
N ILE A 168 1.15 -8.66 9.95
CA ILE A 168 1.56 -8.07 11.23
C ILE A 168 1.12 -8.95 12.40
N LEU A 169 -0.15 -9.35 12.42
CA LEU A 169 -0.73 -10.15 13.51
C LEU A 169 -0.01 -11.49 13.66
N LYS A 170 0.24 -12.18 12.54
CA LYS A 170 0.98 -13.44 12.52
C LYS A 170 2.42 -13.27 13.02
N ALA A 171 3.14 -12.26 12.53
CA ALA A 171 4.52 -12.00 12.90
C ALA A 171 4.67 -11.59 14.37
N SER A 172 3.67 -10.92 14.93
CA SER A 172 3.63 -10.44 16.33
C SER A 172 2.94 -11.42 17.29
N LYS A 173 2.28 -12.49 16.77
CA LYS A 173 1.52 -13.50 17.56
C LYS A 173 0.40 -12.87 18.39
N VAL A 174 -0.33 -11.94 17.82
CA VAL A 174 -1.46 -11.23 18.43
C VAL A 174 -2.67 -11.24 17.49
N GLY A 175 -3.79 -10.67 17.90
CA GLY A 175 -4.93 -10.40 17.04
C GLY A 175 -5.27 -8.93 17.02
N ALA A 176 -6.29 -8.57 16.25
CA ALA A 176 -6.83 -7.21 16.20
C ALA A 176 -8.35 -7.22 16.16
N ARG A 177 -8.92 -6.14 16.70
CA ARG A 177 -10.33 -5.80 16.58
C ARG A 177 -10.43 -4.50 15.78
N LEU A 178 -11.01 -4.56 14.59
CA LEU A 178 -11.25 -3.40 13.74
C LEU A 178 -12.68 -2.91 13.87
N ILE A 179 -12.86 -1.59 13.87
CA ILE A 179 -14.14 -0.90 13.94
C ILE A 179 -14.51 -0.47 12.52
N LEU A 180 -15.51 -1.12 11.93
CA LEU A 180 -15.86 -0.98 10.52
C LEU A 180 -16.26 0.45 10.13
N GLU A 181 -16.93 1.18 11.01
CA GLU A 181 -17.33 2.57 10.77
C GLU A 181 -16.15 3.55 10.72
N LYS A 182 -14.98 3.14 11.24
CA LYS A 182 -13.78 3.97 11.23
C LYS A 182 -12.90 3.77 10.01
N LEU A 183 -13.23 2.81 9.15
CA LEU A 183 -12.46 2.60 7.93
C LEU A 183 -12.52 3.85 7.03
N PRO A 184 -11.38 4.46 6.71
CA PRO A 184 -11.36 5.67 5.89
C PRO A 184 -11.54 5.31 4.42
N VAL A 185 -12.71 5.55 3.89
CA VAL A 185 -13.06 5.32 2.47
C VAL A 185 -13.48 6.62 1.80
N ASP A 186 -13.37 6.67 0.49
CA ASP A 186 -13.84 7.80 -0.32
C ASP A 186 -15.37 7.98 -0.18
N PRO A 187 -15.90 9.22 -0.30
CA PRO A 187 -17.32 9.49 -0.30
C PRO A 187 -18.13 8.66 -1.30
N VAL A 188 -17.55 8.27 -2.43
CA VAL A 188 -18.19 7.38 -3.42
C VAL A 188 -18.44 6.00 -2.80
N LEU A 189 -17.46 5.43 -2.12
CA LEU A 189 -17.59 4.14 -1.46
C LEU A 189 -18.56 4.21 -0.27
N GLN A 190 -18.66 5.37 0.40
CA GLN A 190 -19.63 5.57 1.49
C GLN A 190 -21.08 5.43 1.05
N GLN A 191 -21.38 5.66 -0.25
CA GLN A 191 -22.73 5.53 -0.81
C GLN A 191 -23.10 4.09 -1.16
N LEU A 192 -22.13 3.16 -1.15
CA LEU A 192 -22.37 1.75 -1.40
C LEU A 192 -23.03 1.07 -0.20
N GLU A 193 -23.68 -0.06 -0.46
CA GLU A 193 -24.11 -0.97 0.59
C GLU A 193 -22.93 -1.36 1.49
N GLU A 194 -23.16 -1.46 2.80
CA GLU A 194 -22.11 -1.65 3.79
C GLU A 194 -21.20 -2.82 3.49
N GLN A 195 -21.77 -3.97 3.12
CA GLN A 195 -21.00 -5.16 2.82
C GLN A 195 -20.08 -4.98 1.61
N GLN A 196 -20.55 -4.30 0.56
CA GLN A 196 -19.76 -4.00 -0.63
C GLN A 196 -18.65 -2.99 -0.31
N ARG A 197 -18.98 -1.94 0.45
CA ARG A 197 -17.99 -0.96 0.92
C ARG A 197 -16.88 -1.60 1.73
N TRP A 198 -17.21 -2.49 2.66
CA TRP A 198 -16.19 -3.18 3.47
C TRP A 198 -15.37 -4.18 2.66
N GLN A 199 -15.96 -4.81 1.63
CA GLN A 199 -15.22 -5.68 0.71
C GLN A 199 -14.13 -4.86 -0.01
N TYR A 200 -14.44 -3.67 -0.54
CA TYR A 200 -13.43 -2.79 -1.13
C TYR A 200 -12.38 -2.37 -0.11
N ALA A 201 -12.78 -1.88 1.05
CA ALA A 201 -11.87 -1.33 2.05
C ALA A 201 -10.95 -2.37 2.71
N LEU A 202 -11.41 -3.61 2.87
CA LEU A 202 -10.67 -4.64 3.62
C LEU A 202 -9.96 -5.66 2.72
N ALA A 203 -10.52 -5.94 1.52
CA ALA A 203 -9.99 -6.92 0.59
C ALA A 203 -9.51 -6.30 -0.73
N GLY A 204 -9.77 -5.01 -0.96
CA GLY A 204 -9.23 -4.29 -2.11
C GLY A 204 -7.73 -4.07 -1.93
N GLY A 205 -6.95 -4.43 -2.96
CA GLY A 205 -5.52 -4.17 -3.01
C GLY A 205 -5.19 -2.88 -3.75
N ASP A 206 -3.89 -2.68 -3.97
CA ASP A 206 -3.33 -1.56 -4.75
C ASP A 206 -3.50 -0.15 -4.11
N ASP A 207 -3.82 -0.04 -2.82
CA ASP A 207 -3.98 1.25 -2.15
C ASP A 207 -2.63 1.93 -1.82
N TYR A 208 -1.60 1.14 -1.49
CA TYR A 208 -0.25 1.61 -1.11
C TYR A 208 -0.25 2.66 -0.01
N GLU A 209 -1.23 2.54 0.91
CA GLU A 209 -1.25 3.24 2.19
C GLU A 209 -0.44 2.46 3.23
N LEU A 210 -0.08 3.09 4.36
CA LEU A 210 0.59 2.40 5.46
C LEU A 210 -0.41 1.95 6.51
N CYS A 211 -0.42 0.64 6.81
CA CYS A 211 -1.05 0.06 7.98
C CYS A 211 0.01 -0.16 9.07
N PHE A 212 -0.21 0.38 10.26
CA PHE A 212 0.76 0.31 11.34
C PHE A 212 0.10 0.17 12.70
N THR A 213 0.86 -0.36 13.67
CA THR A 213 0.47 -0.38 15.06
C THR A 213 1.30 0.61 15.86
N ILE A 214 0.71 1.21 16.87
CA ILE A 214 1.32 2.29 17.64
C ILE A 214 0.77 2.31 19.06
N THR A 215 1.63 2.55 20.05
CA THR A 215 1.14 2.72 21.43
C THR A 215 0.28 3.97 21.56
N PRO A 216 -0.72 4.03 22.47
CA PRO A 216 -1.53 5.23 22.70
C PRO A 216 -0.66 6.48 22.94
N GLN A 217 0.40 6.34 23.72
CA GLN A 217 1.32 7.45 24.03
C GLN A 217 2.04 7.98 22.78
N ASN A 218 2.51 7.09 21.89
CA ASN A 218 3.18 7.50 20.66
C ASN A 218 2.18 8.02 19.62
N TYR A 219 0.94 7.55 19.64
CA TYR A 219 -0.14 8.09 18.80
C TYR A 219 -0.39 9.57 19.12
N GLU A 220 -0.46 9.95 20.39
CA GLU A 220 -0.58 11.35 20.79
C GLU A 220 0.60 12.21 20.31
N LYS A 221 1.83 11.66 20.33
CA LYS A 221 3.00 12.36 19.77
C LYS A 221 2.90 12.49 18.24
N LEU A 222 2.38 11.48 17.55
CA LEU A 222 2.19 11.51 16.11
C LEU A 222 1.18 12.59 15.69
N LEU A 223 0.09 12.74 16.44
CA LEU A 223 -0.95 13.75 16.18
C LEU A 223 -0.44 15.20 16.35
N GLN A 224 0.68 15.41 17.07
CA GLN A 224 1.31 16.72 17.20
C GLN A 224 2.18 17.10 16.00
N LYS A 225 2.48 16.13 15.12
CA LYS A 225 3.29 16.37 13.92
C LYS A 225 2.42 16.92 12.78
N GLN A 226 3.03 17.74 11.94
CA GLN A 226 2.40 18.18 10.69
C GLN A 226 2.59 17.10 9.63
N LEU A 227 1.57 16.25 9.46
CA LEU A 227 1.55 15.18 8.48
C LEU A 227 0.92 15.68 7.18
N ASP A 228 1.38 15.13 6.05
CA ASP A 228 0.85 15.41 4.71
C ASP A 228 -0.33 14.50 4.31
N VAL A 229 -0.63 13.52 5.16
CA VAL A 229 -1.74 12.58 4.99
C VAL A 229 -2.49 12.38 6.30
N LYS A 230 -3.79 12.16 6.21
CA LYS A 230 -4.62 11.85 7.37
C LYS A 230 -4.32 10.45 7.89
N ILE A 231 -4.20 10.31 9.21
CA ILE A 231 -4.10 9.03 9.90
C ILE A 231 -5.43 8.73 10.58
N THR A 232 -5.91 7.53 10.40
CA THR A 232 -7.15 7.06 11.02
C THR A 232 -6.86 5.86 11.93
N MET A 233 -7.22 5.97 13.19
CA MET A 233 -7.23 4.84 14.13
C MET A 233 -8.48 4.02 13.86
N ILE A 234 -8.27 2.79 13.38
CA ILE A 234 -9.32 1.88 12.90
C ILE A 234 -9.59 0.70 13.83
N GLY A 235 -8.78 0.51 14.87
CA GLY A 235 -8.95 -0.61 15.79
C GLY A 235 -7.85 -0.70 16.82
N GLN A 236 -7.76 -1.85 17.47
CA GLN A 236 -6.80 -2.13 18.55
C GLN A 236 -6.27 -3.56 18.47
N ILE A 237 -5.01 -3.74 18.88
CA ILE A 237 -4.37 -5.05 19.05
C ILE A 237 -4.90 -5.71 20.32
N VAL A 238 -5.31 -6.97 20.18
CA VAL A 238 -5.87 -7.80 21.26
C VAL A 238 -5.07 -9.09 21.47
N GLU A 239 -5.26 -9.73 22.61
CA GLU A 239 -4.54 -10.97 22.94
C GLU A 239 -5.00 -12.17 22.09
N GLN A 240 -6.29 -12.25 21.80
CA GLN A 240 -6.86 -13.32 20.98
C GLN A 240 -6.30 -13.26 19.57
N THR A 241 -5.58 -14.29 19.10
CA THR A 241 -4.85 -14.34 17.82
C THR A 241 -5.74 -14.46 16.60
N LYS A 242 -6.74 -13.57 16.47
CA LYS A 242 -7.69 -13.50 15.35
C LYS A 242 -7.91 -12.05 14.96
N LEU A 243 -8.17 -11.82 13.67
CA LEU A 243 -8.74 -10.57 13.19
C LEU A 243 -10.25 -10.65 13.38
N THR A 244 -10.82 -9.71 14.11
CA THR A 244 -12.26 -9.58 14.38
C THR A 244 -12.75 -8.20 14.00
N PHE A 245 -14.04 -8.10 13.72
CA PHE A 245 -14.66 -6.85 13.31
C PHE A 245 -15.77 -6.48 14.28
N GLU A 246 -15.87 -5.19 14.55
CA GLU A 246 -16.95 -4.58 15.32
C GLU A 246 -17.74 -3.66 14.42
N HIS A 247 -19.08 -3.75 14.50
CA HIS A 247 -20.01 -2.85 13.83
C HIS A 247 -21.06 -2.40 14.84
N LEU A 248 -21.25 -1.09 14.99
CA LEU A 248 -22.18 -0.45 15.94
C LEU A 248 -22.05 -1.01 17.37
N GLY A 249 -20.81 -1.24 17.83
CA GLY A 249 -20.51 -1.73 19.18
C GLY A 249 -20.72 -3.22 19.39
N SER A 250 -21.00 -3.99 18.33
CA SER A 250 -21.23 -5.44 18.40
C SER A 250 -20.25 -6.19 17.49
N ASP A 251 -19.92 -7.44 17.88
CA ASP A 251 -19.11 -8.30 17.00
C ASP A 251 -19.84 -8.55 15.68
N TYR A 252 -19.14 -8.36 14.57
CA TYR A 252 -19.69 -8.54 13.23
C TYR A 252 -18.94 -9.66 12.49
N PRO A 253 -19.61 -10.76 12.14
CA PRO A 253 -18.98 -11.87 11.41
C PRO A 253 -18.86 -11.51 9.93
N LEU A 254 -17.69 -11.01 9.52
CA LEU A 254 -17.40 -10.67 8.14
C LEU A 254 -16.42 -11.70 7.55
N GLN A 255 -16.79 -12.29 6.41
CA GLN A 255 -15.87 -13.12 5.62
C GLN A 255 -15.22 -12.23 4.56
N ILE A 256 -13.90 -12.21 4.56
CA ILE A 256 -13.11 -11.42 3.63
C ILE A 256 -12.24 -12.36 2.82
N HIS A 257 -12.27 -12.20 1.51
CA HIS A 257 -11.42 -12.91 0.57
C HIS A 257 -10.48 -11.90 -0.09
N GLY A 258 -9.23 -11.85 0.37
CA GLY A 258 -8.18 -11.03 -0.22
C GLY A 258 -7.66 -11.62 -1.53
N TYR A 259 -6.77 -10.88 -2.19
CA TYR A 259 -6.13 -11.28 -3.43
C TYR A 259 -5.21 -12.49 -3.21
N GLN A 260 -5.21 -13.45 -4.16
CA GLN A 260 -4.32 -14.60 -4.16
C GLN A 260 -3.63 -14.76 -5.51
N HIS A 261 -2.29 -14.81 -5.53
CA HIS A 261 -1.49 -14.97 -6.75
C HIS A 261 -1.70 -16.32 -7.45
N PHE A 262 -1.99 -17.37 -6.68
CA PHE A 262 -2.10 -18.77 -7.14
C PHE A 262 -3.44 -19.39 -6.72
N ALA A 263 -4.55 -18.69 -6.95
CA ALA A 263 -5.90 -19.17 -6.68
C ALA A 263 -6.49 -19.85 -7.93
#